data_4a8f888528c437bba1563eb9c8329312
#
_entry.id   4a8f888528c437bba1563eb9c8329312
#
_cell.length_a   1.000
_cell.length_b   1.000
_cell.length_c   1.000
_cell.angle_alpha   90.00
_cell.angle_beta   90.00
_cell.angle_gamma   90.00
#
_symmetry.space_group_name_H-M   'P 1'
#
loop_
_entity.id
_entity.type
_entity.pdbx_description
1 polymer ?
#
loop_
_entity_poly.entity_id
_entity_poly.type
_entity_poly.pdbx_seq_one_letter_code
_entity_poly.pdbx_strand_id
1 'polypeptide(L)'
;MSKTSKDASRFSFLLSAAIATSAAWATAQSAVSPLAEPAKMHVRVYDYVPLPSKVLAKAEGQAEMIFRQAGVEVTWENSAPPKDASKGKPVSPHPADSAGVDLRIVGHLESTTRVLRYDAMGFAVPPDTVAISLEWVDKLASLGIAEEYQVLGVAMAHEIGHLFLGPNSHSPVGIMRAGWKDKDLLEVSQARFTFTTDQSQRIQTEVRYRQENQGTTSALTLVK
;
A
#
# COMPACT_ATOMS: atom_id res chain seq x y z
N MET A 1 -63.11 44.21 -67.45
CA MET A 1 -62.38 43.81 -68.65
C MET A 1 -61.46 42.70 -68.25
N SER A 2 -61.85 41.44 -68.56
CA SER A 2 -61.32 40.68 -69.71
C SER A 2 -59.87 40.26 -69.44
N LYS A 3 -59.45 39.00 -69.39
CA LYS A 3 -59.71 37.76 -70.07
C LYS A 3 -58.93 36.66 -69.34
N THR A 4 -59.54 35.54 -69.00
CA THR A 4 -59.39 34.17 -69.55
C THR A 4 -58.01 33.71 -70.02
N SER A 5 -57.60 32.56 -69.54
CA SER A 5 -57.34 31.31 -70.27
C SER A 5 -56.51 30.38 -69.44
N LYS A 6 -57.00 29.19 -69.01
CA LYS A 6 -56.77 27.86 -69.56
C LYS A 6 -55.30 27.55 -69.83
N ASP A 7 -54.65 26.52 -69.39
CA ASP A 7 -54.93 25.12 -69.50
C ASP A 7 -53.81 24.25 -68.84
N ALA A 8 -54.20 23.03 -68.53
CA ALA A 8 -53.51 21.76 -68.70
C ALA A 8 -52.43 21.32 -67.62
N SER A 9 -52.87 20.51 -66.75
CA SER A 9 -52.50 19.11 -66.64
C SER A 9 -51.06 18.68 -66.96
N ARG A 10 -50.32 18.35 -65.97
CA ARG A 10 -49.41 17.18 -66.05
C ARG A 10 -49.21 16.57 -64.61
N PHE A 11 -49.78 15.37 -64.47
CA PHE A 11 -49.45 14.43 -63.39
C PHE A 11 -47.96 14.09 -63.46
N SER A 12 -47.22 14.34 -62.43
CA SER A 12 -45.91 13.73 -62.25
C SER A 12 -45.92 13.06 -60.87
N PHE A 13 -45.98 11.76 -60.89
CA PHE A 13 -45.72 10.91 -59.75
C PHE A 13 -44.25 11.06 -59.33
N LEU A 14 -44.02 11.69 -58.22
CA LEU A 14 -42.70 11.65 -57.56
C LEU A 14 -42.79 10.62 -56.47
N LEU A 15 -42.09 9.53 -56.70
CA LEU A 15 -41.85 8.42 -55.78
C LEU A 15 -40.99 8.93 -54.62
N SER A 16 -41.61 9.13 -53.45
CA SER A 16 -40.88 9.47 -52.25
C SER A 16 -40.18 8.22 -51.70
N ALA A 17 -38.89 8.13 -51.93
CA ALA A 17 -38.04 7.15 -51.26
C ALA A 17 -37.83 7.57 -49.79
N ALA A 18 -38.47 6.89 -48.88
CA ALA A 18 -38.23 7.02 -47.46
C ALA A 18 -36.89 6.36 -47.12
N ILE A 19 -35.88 7.16 -46.88
CA ILE A 19 -34.61 6.72 -46.34
C ILE A 19 -34.83 6.51 -44.82
N ALA A 20 -34.97 5.26 -44.39
CA ALA A 20 -34.95 4.88 -43.00
C ALA A 20 -33.50 4.90 -42.51
N THR A 21 -33.11 5.99 -41.86
CA THR A 21 -31.85 6.05 -41.09
C THR A 21 -32.04 5.32 -39.79
N SER A 22 -31.63 4.05 -39.74
CA SER A 22 -31.49 3.31 -38.51
C SER A 22 -30.31 3.88 -37.71
N ALA A 23 -30.60 4.77 -36.75
CA ALA A 23 -29.63 5.20 -35.77
C ALA A 23 -29.32 3.98 -34.86
N ALA A 24 -28.20 3.30 -35.12
CA ALA A 24 -27.65 2.32 -34.23
C ALA A 24 -27.14 3.06 -32.97
N TRP A 25 -27.92 3.03 -31.94
CA TRP A 25 -27.49 3.44 -30.60
C TRP A 25 -26.49 2.39 -30.12
N ALA A 26 -25.20 2.65 -30.33
CA ALA A 26 -24.14 1.93 -29.65
C ALA A 26 -24.25 2.26 -28.18
N THR A 27 -24.88 1.39 -27.40
CA THR A 27 -24.77 1.40 -25.96
C THR A 27 -23.30 1.12 -25.65
N ALA A 28 -22.55 2.18 -25.36
CA ALA A 28 -21.25 2.03 -24.70
C ALA A 28 -21.52 1.42 -23.32
N GLN A 29 -21.51 0.10 -23.27
CA GLN A 29 -21.38 -0.61 -22.01
C GLN A 29 -20.01 -0.18 -21.46
N SER A 30 -20.02 0.75 -20.50
CA SER A 30 -18.89 0.97 -19.64
C SER A 30 -18.57 -0.39 -19.01
N ALA A 31 -17.56 -1.06 -19.57
CA ALA A 31 -16.98 -2.22 -18.91
C ALA A 31 -16.52 -1.71 -17.54
N VAL A 32 -17.28 -2.06 -16.51
CA VAL A 32 -16.80 -1.95 -15.14
C VAL A 32 -15.56 -2.82 -15.14
N SER A 33 -14.39 -2.17 -15.15
CA SER A 33 -13.12 -2.88 -14.96
C SER A 33 -13.31 -3.76 -13.73
N PRO A 34 -13.03 -5.07 -13.80
CA PRO A 34 -13.03 -5.91 -12.62
C PRO A 34 -12.21 -5.15 -11.58
N LEU A 35 -12.78 -4.95 -10.39
CA LEU A 35 -12.10 -4.30 -9.27
C LEU A 35 -10.73 -4.98 -9.19
N ALA A 36 -9.68 -4.23 -9.48
CA ALA A 36 -8.34 -4.80 -9.47
C ALA A 36 -8.12 -5.45 -8.11
N GLU A 37 -7.69 -6.69 -8.10
CA GLU A 37 -7.36 -7.42 -6.86
C GLU A 37 -6.51 -6.52 -5.97
N PRO A 38 -6.76 -6.50 -4.65
CA PRO A 38 -5.97 -5.68 -3.74
C PRO A 38 -4.49 -6.08 -3.84
N ALA A 39 -3.61 -5.10 -3.71
CA ALA A 39 -2.19 -5.38 -3.57
C ALA A 39 -1.97 -6.12 -2.25
N LYS A 40 -1.30 -7.29 -2.27
CA LYS A 40 -1.13 -8.17 -1.10
C LYS A 40 0.30 -8.11 -0.58
N MET A 41 0.43 -7.95 0.71
CA MET A 41 1.71 -7.94 1.41
C MET A 41 1.68 -8.96 2.54
N HIS A 42 2.74 -9.75 2.66
CA HIS A 42 2.95 -10.69 3.77
C HIS A 42 4.09 -10.19 4.66
N VAL A 43 3.78 -9.86 5.90
CA VAL A 43 4.75 -9.35 6.88
C VAL A 43 5.02 -10.43 7.91
N ARG A 44 6.27 -10.89 7.98
CA ARG A 44 6.74 -11.77 9.04
C ARG A 44 7.39 -10.96 10.14
N VAL A 45 6.86 -11.06 11.34
CA VAL A 45 7.32 -10.31 12.52
C VAL A 45 8.21 -11.18 13.39
N TYR A 46 9.40 -10.69 13.67
CA TYR A 46 10.35 -11.26 14.62
C TYR A 46 10.47 -10.35 15.83
N ASP A 47 9.92 -10.77 16.94
CA ASP A 47 10.00 -10.03 18.21
C ASP A 47 11.22 -10.49 19.00
N TYR A 48 12.27 -9.67 19.02
CA TYR A 48 13.51 -9.91 19.78
C TYR A 48 13.42 -9.41 21.23
N VAL A 49 12.41 -8.60 21.53
CA VAL A 49 12.11 -8.10 22.88
C VAL A 49 10.67 -8.51 23.19
N PRO A 50 10.46 -9.58 23.97
CA PRO A 50 9.12 -10.15 24.14
C PRO A 50 8.07 -9.10 24.54
N LEU A 51 7.25 -8.69 23.57
CA LEU A 51 6.12 -7.80 23.78
C LEU A 51 4.92 -8.61 24.29
N PRO A 52 4.06 -8.01 25.12
CA PRO A 52 2.77 -8.62 25.42
C PRO A 52 2.01 -8.86 24.11
N SER A 53 1.55 -10.08 23.85
CA SER A 53 0.89 -10.46 22.59
C SER A 53 -0.29 -9.55 22.23
N LYS A 54 -0.97 -9.01 23.22
CA LYS A 54 -2.06 -8.03 23.03
C LYS A 54 -1.56 -6.69 22.51
N VAL A 55 -0.37 -6.24 22.91
CA VAL A 55 0.23 -4.99 22.41
C VAL A 55 0.63 -5.18 20.97
N LEU A 56 1.34 -6.27 20.64
CA LEU A 56 1.75 -6.59 19.28
C LEU A 56 0.54 -6.71 18.34
N ALA A 57 -0.47 -7.50 18.70
CA ALA A 57 -1.68 -7.67 17.88
C ALA A 57 -2.42 -6.34 17.62
N LYS A 58 -2.45 -5.43 18.61
CA LYS A 58 -3.03 -4.09 18.39
C LYS A 58 -2.17 -3.23 17.47
N ALA A 59 -0.83 -3.32 17.57
CA ALA A 59 0.08 -2.59 16.71
C ALA A 59 -0.02 -3.07 15.26
N GLU A 60 -0.10 -4.38 15.05
CA GLU A 60 -0.38 -4.98 13.74
C GLU A 60 -1.71 -4.48 13.17
N GLY A 61 -2.78 -4.47 13.95
CA GLY A 61 -4.08 -3.94 13.53
C GLY A 61 -4.04 -2.45 13.19
N GLN A 62 -3.22 -1.65 13.89
CA GLN A 62 -3.00 -0.23 13.57
C GLN A 62 -2.28 -0.08 12.22
N ALA A 63 -1.21 -0.84 11.99
CA ALA A 63 -0.46 -0.84 10.74
C ALA A 63 -1.32 -1.35 9.57
N GLU A 64 -2.08 -2.43 9.77
CA GLU A 64 -3.03 -2.98 8.80
C GLU A 64 -4.06 -1.94 8.35
N MET A 65 -4.64 -1.20 9.30
CA MET A 65 -5.59 -0.12 8.99
C MET A 65 -4.96 0.93 8.07
N ILE A 66 -3.71 1.33 8.33
CA ILE A 66 -2.96 2.31 7.53
C ILE A 66 -2.74 1.77 6.10
N PHE A 67 -2.27 0.53 5.97
CA PHE A 67 -2.06 -0.09 4.65
C PHE A 67 -3.36 -0.33 3.90
N ARG A 68 -4.43 -0.74 4.57
CA ARG A 68 -5.76 -0.88 3.96
C ARG A 68 -6.28 0.44 3.40
N GLN A 69 -6.07 1.56 4.10
CA GLN A 69 -6.37 2.90 3.57
C GLN A 69 -5.50 3.25 2.36
N ALA A 70 -4.29 2.72 2.29
CA ALA A 70 -3.42 2.82 1.13
C ALA A 70 -3.75 1.80 0.02
N GLY A 71 -4.80 0.97 0.17
CA GLY A 71 -5.23 -0.02 -0.82
C GLY A 71 -4.35 -1.28 -0.88
N VAL A 72 -3.69 -1.61 0.23
CA VAL A 72 -2.87 -2.81 0.40
C VAL A 72 -3.47 -3.70 1.49
N GLU A 73 -3.66 -4.98 1.19
CA GLU A 73 -4.04 -6.02 2.14
C GLU A 73 -2.78 -6.61 2.78
N VAL A 74 -2.75 -6.67 4.10
CA VAL A 74 -1.60 -7.17 4.86
C VAL A 74 -1.97 -8.46 5.57
N THR A 75 -1.11 -9.47 5.46
CA THR A 75 -1.16 -10.70 6.27
C THR A 75 0.03 -10.73 7.21
N TRP A 76 -0.22 -10.93 8.50
CA TRP A 76 0.79 -10.97 9.53
C TRP A 76 1.13 -12.41 9.93
N GLU A 77 2.43 -12.71 10.03
CA GLU A 77 2.96 -13.98 10.55
C GLU A 77 3.93 -13.70 11.70
N ASN A 78 3.55 -14.05 12.93
CA ASN A 78 4.43 -13.92 14.09
C ASN A 78 5.34 -15.14 14.20
N SER A 79 6.63 -14.93 14.10
CA SER A 79 7.66 -15.97 14.09
C SER A 79 8.68 -15.77 15.21
N ALA A 80 9.18 -16.87 15.76
CA ALA A 80 10.27 -16.79 16.71
C ALA A 80 11.55 -16.27 16.02
N PRO A 81 12.31 -15.36 16.66
CA PRO A 81 13.58 -14.91 16.11
C PRO A 81 14.52 -16.09 15.81
N PRO A 82 15.19 -16.09 14.63
CA PRO A 82 16.14 -17.13 14.30
C PRO A 82 17.28 -17.15 15.31
N LYS A 83 17.57 -18.32 15.90
CA LYS A 83 18.59 -18.51 16.96
C LYS A 83 20.03 -18.18 16.50
N ASP A 84 20.25 -18.16 15.20
CA ASP A 84 21.56 -17.94 14.57
C ASP A 84 21.42 -17.04 13.34
N ALA A 85 21.01 -15.80 13.55
CA ALA A 85 20.93 -14.81 12.46
C ALA A 85 22.30 -14.61 11.77
N SER A 86 23.41 -14.91 12.45
CA SER A 86 24.78 -14.84 11.91
C SER A 86 25.12 -15.97 10.94
N LYS A 87 24.39 -17.07 10.93
CA LYS A 87 24.69 -18.25 10.09
C LYS A 87 23.86 -18.34 8.82
N GLY A 88 23.14 -17.29 8.43
CA GLY A 88 22.47 -17.22 7.13
C GLY A 88 21.52 -18.40 6.86
N LYS A 89 20.90 -18.99 7.90
CA LYS A 89 19.93 -20.05 7.69
C LYS A 89 18.77 -19.46 6.87
N PRO A 90 18.42 -20.04 5.73
CA PRO A 90 17.33 -19.50 4.93
C PRO A 90 16.06 -19.47 5.76
N VAL A 91 15.52 -18.29 5.92
CA VAL A 91 14.15 -18.09 6.41
C VAL A 91 13.23 -18.69 5.36
N SER A 92 12.13 -19.33 5.77
CA SER A 92 11.14 -19.84 4.81
C SER A 92 10.73 -18.73 3.86
N PRO A 93 10.60 -18.99 2.56
CA PRO A 93 10.17 -17.96 1.62
C PRO A 93 8.79 -17.43 2.00
N HIS A 94 8.52 -16.18 1.64
CA HIS A 94 7.18 -15.62 1.73
C HIS A 94 6.25 -16.27 0.69
N PRO A 95 4.91 -16.22 0.88
CA PRO A 95 3.95 -16.68 -0.12
C PRO A 95 4.20 -16.02 -1.48
N ALA A 96 4.16 -16.82 -2.55
CA ALA A 96 4.49 -16.35 -3.90
C ALA A 96 3.51 -15.32 -4.48
N ASP A 97 2.32 -15.22 -3.89
CA ASP A 97 1.24 -14.31 -4.29
C ASP A 97 1.20 -12.99 -3.50
N SER A 98 2.25 -12.69 -2.76
CA SER A 98 2.35 -11.50 -1.91
C SER A 98 3.75 -10.89 -1.93
N ALA A 99 3.85 -9.58 -1.71
CA ALA A 99 5.12 -8.93 -1.45
C ALA A 99 5.59 -9.27 -0.02
N GLY A 100 6.75 -9.92 0.12
CA GLY A 100 7.28 -10.33 1.41
C GLY A 100 8.02 -9.21 2.13
N VAL A 101 7.84 -9.14 3.46
CA VAL A 101 8.57 -8.23 4.36
C VAL A 101 8.94 -8.97 5.65
N ASP A 102 10.20 -8.91 6.04
CA ASP A 102 10.70 -9.37 7.34
C ASP A 102 10.86 -8.17 8.29
N LEU A 103 9.98 -8.07 9.28
CA LEU A 103 9.97 -7.00 10.28
C LEU A 103 10.57 -7.51 11.59
N ARG A 104 11.54 -6.77 12.12
CA ARG A 104 12.24 -7.07 13.38
C ARG A 104 11.95 -6.00 14.41
N ILE A 105 11.44 -6.39 15.56
CA ILE A 105 11.27 -5.52 16.73
C ILE A 105 12.43 -5.79 17.66
N VAL A 106 13.29 -4.79 17.87
CA VAL A 106 14.49 -4.87 18.70
C VAL A 106 14.43 -3.87 19.85
N GLY A 107 15.15 -4.11 20.94
CA GLY A 107 15.17 -3.22 22.10
C GLY A 107 15.71 -1.84 21.72
N HIS A 108 16.87 -1.81 21.10
CA HIS A 108 17.51 -0.60 20.58
C HIS A 108 18.23 -0.91 19.27
N LEU A 109 18.47 0.12 18.49
CA LEU A 109 19.25 0.00 17.26
C LEU A 109 20.70 0.34 17.56
N GLU A 110 21.58 -0.67 17.46
CA GLU A 110 23.01 -0.43 17.54
C GLU A 110 23.50 0.27 16.27
N SER A 111 24.11 1.43 16.45
CA SER A 111 24.78 2.12 15.36
C SER A 111 26.10 1.41 15.02
N THR A 112 26.02 0.35 14.22
CA THR A 112 27.22 -0.32 13.68
C THR A 112 27.88 0.44 12.54
N THR A 113 27.21 1.48 12.03
CA THR A 113 27.73 2.37 10.99
C THR A 113 27.41 3.83 11.34
N ARG A 114 28.32 4.76 10.99
CA ARG A 114 28.15 6.22 11.17
C ARG A 114 26.89 6.81 10.51
N VAL A 115 26.06 5.99 9.89
CA VAL A 115 24.87 6.40 9.14
C VAL A 115 23.59 6.32 9.97
N LEU A 116 23.54 5.46 10.99
CA LEU A 116 22.37 5.37 11.87
C LEU A 116 22.48 6.44 12.97
N ARG A 117 21.50 7.32 13.04
CA ARG A 117 21.39 8.29 14.15
C ARG A 117 20.90 7.53 15.39
N TYR A 118 21.47 7.84 16.55
CA TYR A 118 21.07 7.25 17.85
C TYR A 118 19.60 7.48 18.23
N ASP A 119 18.91 8.34 17.50
CA ASP A 119 17.50 8.70 17.68
C ASP A 119 16.60 8.18 16.53
N ALA A 120 17.05 7.17 15.81
CA ALA A 120 16.26 6.61 14.71
C ALA A 120 15.15 5.69 15.25
N MET A 121 13.94 5.87 14.73
CA MET A 121 12.78 5.03 14.99
C MET A 121 12.99 3.59 14.51
N GLY A 122 13.58 3.47 13.34
CA GLY A 122 13.82 2.22 12.66
C GLY A 122 14.72 2.42 11.45
N PHE A 123 14.82 1.40 10.66
CA PHE A 123 15.44 1.45 9.34
C PHE A 123 14.85 0.37 8.43
N ALA A 124 14.88 0.65 7.13
CA ALA A 124 14.54 -0.30 6.08
C ALA A 124 15.79 -0.68 5.28
N VAL A 125 15.96 -1.97 5.04
CA VAL A 125 17.02 -2.53 4.21
C VAL A 125 16.36 -3.27 3.04
N PRO A 126 16.42 -2.70 1.84
CA PRO A 126 15.89 -3.39 0.67
C PRO A 126 16.57 -4.77 0.46
N PRO A 127 15.85 -5.76 -0.08
CA PRO A 127 14.50 -5.59 -0.65
C PRO A 127 13.36 -5.71 0.35
N ASP A 128 13.55 -6.30 1.53
CA ASP A 128 12.46 -6.85 2.33
C ASP A 128 12.60 -6.70 3.85
N THR A 129 13.70 -6.18 4.36
CA THR A 129 13.97 -6.18 5.80
C THR A 129 13.71 -4.81 6.44
N VAL A 130 13.02 -4.83 7.57
CA VAL A 130 12.72 -3.65 8.41
C VAL A 130 13.10 -3.94 9.85
N ALA A 131 13.65 -2.95 10.55
CA ALA A 131 13.86 -3.02 12.00
C ALA A 131 13.25 -1.81 12.70
N ILE A 132 12.63 -2.04 13.87
CA ILE A 132 12.00 -1.02 14.72
C ILE A 132 12.67 -1.04 16.09
N SER A 133 13.00 0.15 16.61
CA SER A 133 13.50 0.33 17.98
C SER A 133 12.34 0.47 18.97
N LEU A 134 12.22 -0.47 19.89
CA LEU A 134 11.22 -0.39 20.95
C LEU A 134 11.53 0.77 21.91
N GLU A 135 12.81 1.01 22.23
CA GLU A 135 13.23 2.16 23.05
C GLU A 135 12.70 3.49 22.47
N TRP A 136 12.73 3.65 21.15
CA TRP A 136 12.19 4.84 20.50
C TRP A 136 10.67 4.91 20.61
N VAL A 137 9.98 3.78 20.45
CA VAL A 137 8.51 3.67 20.64
C VAL A 137 8.13 4.04 22.06
N ASP A 138 8.80 3.48 23.07
CA ASP A 138 8.58 3.75 24.49
C ASP A 138 8.80 5.22 24.84
N LYS A 139 9.85 5.83 24.29
CA LYS A 139 10.15 7.25 24.49
C LYS A 139 9.00 8.12 23.99
N LEU A 140 8.40 7.82 22.84
CA LEU A 140 7.27 8.60 22.33
C LEU A 140 5.97 8.30 23.08
N ALA A 141 5.72 7.03 23.41
CA ALA A 141 4.54 6.63 24.17
C ALA A 141 4.56 7.25 25.59
N SER A 142 5.74 7.41 26.20
CA SER A 142 5.91 8.04 27.52
C SER A 142 5.45 9.51 27.58
N LEU A 143 5.26 10.17 26.43
CA LEU A 143 4.67 11.52 26.37
C LEU A 143 3.16 11.51 26.71
N GLY A 144 2.51 10.34 26.74
CA GLY A 144 1.11 10.19 27.12
C GLY A 144 0.09 10.73 26.11
N ILE A 145 0.52 11.00 24.86
CA ILE A 145 -0.35 11.52 23.79
C ILE A 145 -0.97 10.40 22.97
N ALA A 146 -0.18 9.33 22.73
CA ALA A 146 -0.61 8.13 22.02
C ALA A 146 -0.21 6.88 22.81
N GLU A 147 -1.00 5.83 22.69
CA GLU A 147 -0.70 4.53 23.32
C GLU A 147 0.50 3.85 22.64
N GLU A 148 1.25 3.04 23.39
CA GLU A 148 2.42 2.31 22.88
C GLU A 148 2.13 1.54 21.59
N TYR A 149 1.03 0.79 21.54
CA TYR A 149 0.65 0.01 20.36
C TYR A 149 0.35 0.90 19.14
N GLN A 150 -0.16 2.12 19.36
CA GLN A 150 -0.42 3.07 18.27
C GLN A 150 0.89 3.61 17.68
N VAL A 151 1.82 3.98 18.55
CA VAL A 151 3.16 4.44 18.13
C VAL A 151 3.88 3.32 17.40
N LEU A 152 3.88 2.10 17.94
CA LEU A 152 4.51 0.93 17.32
C LEU A 152 3.90 0.63 15.94
N GLY A 153 2.58 0.56 15.84
CA GLY A 153 1.90 0.25 14.57
C GLY A 153 2.16 1.29 13.48
N VAL A 154 2.21 2.57 13.86
CA VAL A 154 2.57 3.65 12.92
C VAL A 154 4.06 3.58 12.54
N ALA A 155 4.95 3.25 13.48
CA ALA A 155 6.37 3.02 13.19
C ALA A 155 6.57 1.86 12.22
N MET A 156 5.85 0.74 12.42
CA MET A 156 5.86 -0.40 11.49
C MET A 156 5.45 0.04 10.08
N ALA A 157 4.36 0.78 9.96
CA ALA A 157 3.90 1.26 8.65
C ALA A 157 4.87 2.26 8.00
N HIS A 158 5.51 3.15 8.77
CA HIS A 158 6.52 4.09 8.29
C HIS A 158 7.74 3.36 7.70
N GLU A 159 8.33 2.45 8.47
CA GLU A 159 9.54 1.75 8.03
C GLU A 159 9.27 0.78 6.88
N ILE A 160 8.14 0.08 6.88
CA ILE A 160 7.70 -0.70 5.72
C ILE A 160 7.48 0.23 4.52
N GLY A 161 6.93 1.42 4.74
CA GLY A 161 6.78 2.44 3.70
C GLY A 161 8.09 2.76 2.97
N HIS A 162 9.22 2.81 3.68
CA HIS A 162 10.53 3.03 3.08
C HIS A 162 10.96 1.92 2.10
N LEU A 163 10.54 0.66 2.31
CA LEU A 163 10.84 -0.43 1.36
C LEU A 163 10.16 -0.23 0.00
N PHE A 164 8.97 0.37 -0.01
CA PHE A 164 8.16 0.52 -1.22
C PHE A 164 8.28 1.91 -1.87
N LEU A 165 8.60 2.93 -1.09
CA LEU A 165 8.78 4.29 -1.57
C LEU A 165 10.23 4.62 -1.93
N GLY A 166 11.17 3.79 -1.46
CA GLY A 166 12.61 3.95 -1.66
C GLY A 166 13.29 4.80 -0.57
N PRO A 167 14.62 4.87 -0.60
CA PRO A 167 15.40 5.65 0.35
C PRO A 167 15.07 7.15 0.21
N ASN A 168 15.18 7.88 1.33
CA ASN A 168 14.90 9.33 1.39
C ASN A 168 13.45 9.71 1.01
N SER A 169 12.49 8.81 1.20
CA SER A 169 11.07 9.05 0.91
C SER A 169 10.34 9.87 1.99
N HIS A 170 11.06 10.51 2.89
CA HIS A 170 10.44 11.41 3.87
C HIS A 170 9.68 12.56 3.20
N SER A 171 8.59 12.96 3.82
CA SER A 171 7.70 14.03 3.35
C SER A 171 7.40 15.05 4.47
N PRO A 172 6.99 16.27 4.14
CA PRO A 172 6.64 17.26 5.15
C PRO A 172 5.33 16.96 5.89
N VAL A 173 4.52 16.04 5.38
CA VAL A 173 3.19 15.68 5.92
C VAL A 173 2.96 14.17 5.93
N GLY A 174 2.01 13.72 6.75
CA GLY A 174 1.62 12.32 6.86
C GLY A 174 2.67 11.45 7.53
N ILE A 175 2.45 10.15 7.47
CA ILE A 175 3.23 9.14 8.19
C ILE A 175 4.72 9.15 7.83
N MET A 176 5.08 9.46 6.58
CA MET A 176 6.46 9.53 6.11
C MET A 176 7.20 10.80 6.53
N ARG A 177 6.73 11.51 7.55
CA ARG A 177 7.46 12.66 8.11
C ARG A 177 8.71 12.20 8.87
N ALA A 178 9.85 12.84 8.61
CA ALA A 178 11.05 12.66 9.40
C ALA A 178 10.89 13.33 10.78
N GLY A 179 10.97 12.55 11.85
CA GLY A 179 10.86 13.07 13.23
C GLY A 179 9.45 13.56 13.57
N TRP A 180 8.76 12.80 14.41
CA TRP A 180 7.40 13.12 14.82
C TRP A 180 7.39 14.07 16.02
N LYS A 181 6.39 14.94 16.07
CA LYS A 181 6.15 15.93 17.11
C LYS A 181 4.83 15.64 17.81
N ASP A 182 4.54 16.33 18.90
CA ASP A 182 3.30 16.16 19.68
C ASP A 182 2.03 16.21 18.81
N LYS A 183 1.97 17.13 17.83
CA LYS A 183 0.86 17.21 16.89
C LYS A 183 0.70 15.95 16.02
N ASP A 184 1.83 15.33 15.66
CA ASP A 184 1.81 14.10 14.86
C ASP A 184 1.35 12.93 15.74
N LEU A 185 1.78 12.87 17.01
CA LEU A 185 1.29 11.90 17.98
C LEU A 185 -0.20 12.05 18.28
N LEU A 186 -0.74 13.27 18.25
CA LEU A 186 -2.17 13.50 18.37
C LEU A 186 -2.92 12.93 17.15
N GLU A 187 -2.39 13.04 15.95
CA GLU A 187 -2.95 12.38 14.76
C GLU A 187 -2.84 10.84 14.86
N VAL A 188 -1.73 10.32 15.41
CA VAL A 188 -1.56 8.89 15.71
C VAL A 188 -2.64 8.39 16.66
N SER A 189 -2.88 9.09 17.79
CA SER A 189 -3.89 8.71 18.78
C SER A 189 -5.31 8.70 18.23
N GLN A 190 -5.56 9.49 17.18
CA GLN A 190 -6.85 9.62 16.50
C GLN A 190 -6.94 8.76 15.23
N ALA A 191 -5.96 7.90 14.96
CA ALA A 191 -5.87 7.03 13.78
C ALA A 191 -5.95 7.79 12.44
N ARG A 192 -5.43 9.01 12.39
CA ARG A 192 -5.43 9.90 11.19
C ARG A 192 -4.06 10.07 10.55
N PHE A 193 -3.01 9.55 11.19
CA PHE A 193 -1.64 9.66 10.69
C PHE A 193 -1.35 8.56 9.68
N THR A 194 -1.50 8.87 8.40
CA THR A 194 -1.51 7.90 7.30
C THR A 194 -0.63 8.34 6.13
N PHE A 195 -0.48 7.49 5.12
CA PHE A 195 0.18 7.84 3.86
C PHE A 195 -0.62 8.91 3.10
N THR A 196 0.07 9.75 2.34
CA THR A 196 -0.59 10.63 1.37
C THR A 196 -1.12 9.82 0.18
N THR A 197 -2.00 10.41 -0.62
CA THR A 197 -2.56 9.75 -1.81
C THR A 197 -1.46 9.30 -2.78
N ASP A 198 -0.47 10.16 -3.04
CA ASP A 198 0.68 9.82 -3.90
C ASP A 198 1.48 8.63 -3.34
N GLN A 199 1.79 8.67 -2.04
CA GLN A 199 2.50 7.58 -1.36
C GLN A 199 1.70 6.27 -1.44
N SER A 200 0.40 6.32 -1.21
CA SER A 200 -0.49 5.16 -1.30
C SER A 200 -0.48 4.53 -2.70
N GLN A 201 -0.58 5.33 -3.75
CA GLN A 201 -0.53 4.86 -5.14
C GLN A 201 0.82 4.21 -5.48
N ARG A 202 1.92 4.83 -5.06
CA ARG A 202 3.27 4.29 -5.28
C ARG A 202 3.49 2.98 -4.52
N ILE A 203 3.03 2.89 -3.27
CA ILE A 203 3.10 1.65 -2.47
C ILE A 203 2.29 0.55 -3.15
N GLN A 204 1.05 0.80 -3.57
CA GLN A 204 0.25 -0.19 -4.29
C GLN A 204 0.96 -0.71 -5.55
N THR A 205 1.51 0.21 -6.34
CA THR A 205 2.21 -0.14 -7.59
C THR A 205 3.41 -1.04 -7.31
N GLU A 206 4.24 -0.69 -6.33
CA GLU A 206 5.43 -1.45 -5.98
C GLU A 206 5.09 -2.80 -5.34
N VAL A 207 4.05 -2.86 -4.48
CA VAL A 207 3.57 -4.13 -3.92
C VAL A 207 3.11 -5.09 -5.02
N ARG A 208 2.31 -4.62 -5.98
CA ARG A 208 1.89 -5.45 -7.14
C ARG A 208 3.07 -5.91 -7.97
N TYR A 209 3.99 -5.02 -8.27
CA TYR A 209 5.21 -5.38 -9.00
C TYR A 209 6.00 -6.51 -8.32
N ARG A 210 6.14 -6.46 -6.99
CA ARG A 210 6.83 -7.51 -6.22
C ARG A 210 6.05 -8.81 -6.18
N GLN A 211 4.71 -8.77 -6.05
CA GLN A 211 3.85 -9.97 -6.13
C GLN A 211 4.07 -10.73 -7.45
N GLU A 212 4.03 -10.01 -8.58
CA GLU A 212 4.19 -10.59 -9.90
C GLU A 212 5.57 -11.23 -10.10
N ASN A 213 6.62 -10.58 -9.59
CA ASN A 213 8.00 -11.06 -9.76
C ASN A 213 8.39 -12.19 -8.79
N GLN A 214 7.81 -12.24 -7.58
CA GLN A 214 8.04 -13.36 -6.65
C GLN A 214 7.39 -14.65 -7.17
N GLY A 215 6.20 -14.58 -7.74
CA GLY A 215 5.54 -15.71 -8.39
C GLY A 215 6.38 -16.31 -9.52
N THR A 216 7.04 -15.48 -10.30
CA THR A 216 7.89 -15.91 -11.42
C THR A 216 9.16 -16.62 -10.93
N THR A 217 9.79 -16.14 -9.86
CA THR A 217 11.01 -16.74 -9.29
C THR A 217 10.72 -18.11 -8.67
N SER A 218 9.61 -18.25 -7.96
CA SER A 218 9.17 -19.55 -7.40
C SER A 218 8.87 -20.58 -8.47
N ALA A 219 8.21 -20.21 -9.57
CA ALA A 219 7.91 -21.10 -10.66
C ALA A 219 9.16 -21.65 -11.38
N LEU A 220 10.21 -20.84 -11.52
CA LEU A 220 11.48 -21.25 -12.13
C LEU A 220 12.29 -22.19 -11.23
N THR A 221 12.11 -22.14 -9.92
CA THR A 221 12.83 -23.00 -8.97
C THR A 221 12.22 -24.41 -8.88
N LEU A 222 10.94 -24.57 -9.22
CA LEU A 222 10.22 -25.86 -9.21
C LEU A 222 10.45 -26.71 -10.47
N VAL A 223 11.11 -26.19 -11.50
CA VAL A 223 11.37 -26.85 -12.80
C VAL A 223 12.78 -27.42 -12.91
N LYS A 224 13.54 -27.53 -11.82
CA LYS A 224 14.86 -28.19 -11.80
C LYS A 224 14.74 -29.53 -11.03
#